data_05dd77ef7155c59d7b3880df224bbbbb
#
_entry.id   05dd77ef7155c59d7b3880df224bbbbb
#
_cell.length_a   1.000
_cell.length_b   1.000
_cell.length_c   1.000
_cell.angle_alpha   90.00
_cell.angle_beta   90.00
_cell.angle_gamma   90.00
#
_symmetry.space_group_name_H-M   'P 1'
#
loop_
_entity.id
_entity.type
_entity.pdbx_description
1 polymer ?
#
loop_
_entity_poly.entity_id
_entity_poly.type
_entity_poly.pdbx_seq_one_letter_code
_entity_poly.pdbx_strand_id
1 'polypeptide(L)'
;MLGLAGAALAVALSAWTITAIRRWRRKSPDEIERLRRLDIHRRGRITHGHIVDVVESTLDSGPRTMIVYSYEVAGVSYEVGQDVTALPEVASRAPKLPGNDVLIKHDRKQPANSIAVCEEWSGINKLSD
;
A
#
# COMPACT_ATOMS: atom_id res chain seq x y z
N MET A 1 -31.26 -38.92 20.28
CA MET A 1 -31.85 -37.69 19.69
C MET A 1 -31.27 -36.41 20.31
N LEU A 2 -31.11 -36.35 21.60
CA LEU A 2 -30.51 -35.16 22.28
C LEU A 2 -29.07 -34.87 21.86
N GLY A 3 -28.27 -35.86 21.50
CA GLY A 3 -26.87 -35.69 21.11
C GLY A 3 -26.68 -35.04 19.72
N LEU A 4 -27.60 -35.22 18.80
CA LEU A 4 -27.53 -34.62 17.46
C LEU A 4 -27.79 -33.11 17.47
N ALA A 5 -28.71 -32.64 18.29
CA ALA A 5 -29.01 -31.21 18.46
C ALA A 5 -27.84 -30.47 19.12
N GLY A 6 -27.21 -31.08 20.14
CA GLY A 6 -26.04 -30.52 20.81
C GLY A 6 -24.81 -30.41 19.88
N ALA A 7 -24.58 -31.41 19.05
CA ALA A 7 -23.48 -31.39 18.08
C ALA A 7 -23.66 -30.31 17.01
N ALA A 8 -24.86 -30.09 16.50
CA ALA A 8 -25.17 -29.03 15.53
C ALA A 8 -24.93 -27.63 16.10
N LEU A 9 -25.33 -27.38 17.34
CA LEU A 9 -25.11 -26.12 18.04
C LEU A 9 -23.60 -25.85 18.27
N ALA A 10 -22.84 -26.86 18.67
CA ALA A 10 -21.41 -26.73 18.88
C ALA A 10 -20.67 -26.39 17.56
N VAL A 11 -21.04 -27.00 16.45
CA VAL A 11 -20.47 -26.69 15.13
C VAL A 11 -20.79 -25.26 14.69
N ALA A 12 -22.03 -24.81 14.89
CA ALA A 12 -22.44 -23.44 14.54
C ALA A 12 -21.67 -22.39 15.37
N LEU A 13 -21.51 -22.58 16.65
CA LEU A 13 -20.73 -21.69 17.53
C LEU A 13 -19.25 -21.66 17.13
N SER A 14 -18.66 -22.80 16.81
CA SER A 14 -17.28 -22.88 16.36
C SER A 14 -17.06 -22.14 15.04
N ALA A 15 -17.96 -22.31 14.07
CA ALA A 15 -17.90 -21.61 12.80
C ALA A 15 -18.01 -20.08 12.98
N TRP A 16 -18.92 -19.62 13.83
CA TRP A 16 -19.08 -18.22 14.14
C TRP A 16 -17.81 -17.62 14.80
N THR A 17 -17.23 -18.31 15.77
CA THR A 17 -16.00 -17.88 16.44
C THR A 17 -14.84 -17.78 15.45
N ILE A 18 -14.65 -18.74 14.57
CA ILE A 18 -13.61 -18.71 13.54
C ILE A 18 -13.82 -17.52 12.60
N THR A 19 -15.03 -17.25 12.17
CA THR A 19 -15.36 -16.11 11.31
C THR A 19 -15.07 -14.79 12.02
N ALA A 20 -15.43 -14.66 13.29
CA ALA A 20 -15.14 -13.47 14.12
C ALA A 20 -13.64 -13.23 14.26
N ILE A 21 -12.85 -14.28 14.56
CA ILE A 21 -11.39 -14.19 14.66
C ILE A 21 -10.77 -13.78 13.33
N ARG A 22 -11.23 -14.32 12.21
CA ARG A 22 -10.75 -13.94 10.87
C ARG A 22 -11.05 -12.48 10.57
N ARG A 23 -12.21 -11.95 10.94
CA ARG A 23 -12.55 -10.53 10.80
C ARG A 23 -11.64 -9.64 11.62
N TRP A 24 -11.34 -10.03 12.84
CA TRP A 24 -10.46 -9.29 13.75
C TRP A 24 -9.02 -9.25 13.25
N ARG A 25 -8.56 -10.29 12.57
CA ARG A 25 -7.21 -10.38 12.01
C ARG A 25 -7.08 -9.74 10.64
N ARG A 26 -8.18 -9.36 10.00
CA ARG A 26 -8.12 -8.64 8.73
C ARG A 26 -7.62 -7.23 8.95
N LYS A 27 -6.43 -6.96 8.41
CA LYS A 27 -5.88 -5.62 8.38
C LYS A 27 -6.69 -4.77 7.40
N SER A 28 -6.85 -3.48 7.71
CA SER A 28 -7.46 -2.54 6.78
C SER A 28 -6.60 -2.42 5.51
N PRO A 29 -7.18 -2.04 4.36
CA PRO A 29 -6.38 -1.79 3.15
C PRO A 29 -5.25 -0.80 3.36
N ASP A 30 -5.47 0.24 4.15
CA ASP A 30 -4.44 1.24 4.47
C ASP A 30 -3.30 0.64 5.28
N GLU A 31 -3.60 -0.26 6.22
CA GLU A 31 -2.59 -0.93 7.01
C GLU A 31 -1.78 -1.93 6.17
N ILE A 32 -2.42 -2.66 5.27
CA ILE A 32 -1.73 -3.56 4.33
C ILE A 32 -0.76 -2.77 3.47
N GLU A 33 -1.19 -1.65 2.91
CA GLU A 33 -0.35 -0.78 2.08
C GLU A 33 0.82 -0.19 2.89
N ARG A 34 0.55 0.22 4.12
CA ARG A 34 1.57 0.72 5.04
C ARG A 34 2.66 -0.32 5.30
N LEU A 35 2.26 -1.55 5.59
CA LEU A 35 3.19 -2.66 5.84
C LEU A 35 3.98 -3.04 4.59
N ARG A 36 3.34 -2.99 3.41
CA ARG A 36 4.01 -3.22 2.13
C ARG A 36 5.12 -2.18 1.92
N ARG A 37 4.81 -0.90 2.11
CA ARG A 37 5.78 0.19 1.96
C ARG A 37 6.94 0.04 2.93
N LEU A 38 6.65 -0.29 4.19
CA LEU A 38 7.67 -0.50 5.20
C LEU A 38 8.59 -1.67 4.86
N ASP A 39 8.04 -2.77 4.39
CA ASP A 39 8.78 -3.94 3.97
C ASP A 39 9.72 -3.62 2.80
N ILE A 40 9.23 -2.96 1.76
CA ILE A 40 10.04 -2.52 0.62
C ILE A 40 11.11 -1.51 1.07
N HIS A 41 10.79 -0.62 1.97
CA HIS A 41 11.76 0.34 2.50
C HIS A 41 12.94 -0.36 3.18
N ARG A 42 12.67 -1.43 3.91
CA ARG A 42 13.72 -2.18 4.65
C ARG A 42 14.61 -3.02 3.76
N ARG A 43 14.04 -3.71 2.78
CA ARG A 43 14.74 -4.72 1.98
C ARG A 43 14.85 -4.41 0.49
N GLY A 44 14.20 -3.36 0.01
CA GLY A 44 14.17 -3.01 -1.40
C GLY A 44 15.52 -2.53 -1.92
N ARG A 45 15.75 -2.74 -3.21
CA ARG A 45 16.88 -2.14 -3.92
C ARG A 45 16.54 -0.74 -4.37
N ILE A 46 17.51 0.13 -4.31
CA ILE A 46 17.37 1.53 -4.74
C ILE A 46 17.68 1.64 -6.22
N THR A 47 16.82 2.34 -6.94
CA THR A 47 17.05 2.76 -8.32
C THR A 47 16.58 4.20 -8.50
N HIS A 48 17.00 4.82 -9.60
CA HIS A 48 16.54 6.15 -9.96
C HIS A 48 15.36 6.07 -10.90
N GLY A 49 14.41 6.96 -10.69
CA GLY A 49 13.26 7.11 -11.57
C GLY A 49 12.84 8.56 -11.63
N HIS A 50 11.70 8.80 -12.21
CA HIS A 50 11.14 10.15 -12.30
C HIS A 50 9.62 10.08 -12.22
N ILE A 51 9.04 11.17 -11.76
CA ILE A 51 7.58 11.30 -11.69
C ILE A 51 7.09 11.73 -13.07
N VAL A 52 6.15 10.97 -13.62
CA VAL A 52 5.62 11.19 -14.96
C VAL A 52 4.25 11.84 -14.96
N ASP A 53 3.48 11.65 -13.90
CA ASP A 53 2.12 12.19 -13.84
C ASP A 53 1.64 12.31 -12.40
N VAL A 54 0.57 13.07 -12.23
CA VAL A 54 -0.20 13.16 -10.99
C VAL A 54 -1.66 13.00 -11.35
N VAL A 55 -2.32 12.07 -10.67
CA VAL A 55 -3.74 11.78 -10.88
C VAL A 55 -4.51 12.21 -9.63
N GLU A 56 -5.45 13.10 -9.82
CA GLU A 56 -6.38 13.50 -8.77
C GLU A 56 -7.76 12.93 -9.10
N SER A 57 -8.35 12.26 -8.13
CA SER A 57 -9.67 11.65 -8.29
C SER A 57 -10.50 11.85 -7.02
N THR A 58 -11.82 11.77 -7.17
CA THR A 58 -12.73 11.79 -6.03
C THR A 58 -13.44 10.45 -5.98
N LEU A 59 -13.22 9.73 -4.89
CA LEU A 59 -13.88 8.47 -4.59
C LEU A 59 -14.92 8.69 -3.49
N ASP A 60 -15.74 7.69 -3.22
CA ASP A 60 -16.75 7.74 -2.14
C ASP A 60 -16.11 8.07 -0.77
N SER A 61 -14.86 7.70 -0.58
CA SER A 61 -14.08 7.99 0.63
C SER A 61 -13.45 9.39 0.64
N GLY A 62 -13.65 10.21 -0.40
CA GLY A 62 -13.12 11.56 -0.53
C GLY A 62 -12.08 11.72 -1.64
N PRO A 63 -11.43 12.89 -1.72
CA PRO A 63 -10.43 13.15 -2.75
C PRO A 63 -9.17 12.29 -2.53
N ARG A 64 -8.60 11.82 -3.65
CA ARG A 64 -7.37 11.03 -3.69
C ARG A 64 -6.35 11.69 -4.62
N THR A 65 -5.12 11.72 -4.17
CA THR A 65 -3.98 12.19 -4.96
C THR A 65 -2.98 11.05 -5.12
N MET A 66 -2.66 10.73 -6.36
CA MET A 66 -1.74 9.65 -6.71
C MET A 66 -0.62 10.22 -7.57
N ILE A 67 0.62 9.95 -7.21
CA ILE A 67 1.76 10.20 -8.09
C ILE A 67 2.03 8.95 -8.92
N VAL A 68 2.38 9.15 -10.17
CA VAL A 68 2.80 8.08 -11.07
C VAL A 68 4.28 8.28 -11.37
N TYR A 69 5.08 7.26 -11.12
CA TYR A 69 6.52 7.32 -11.36
C TYR A 69 6.96 6.17 -12.27
N SER A 70 8.05 6.42 -12.97
CA SER A 70 8.64 5.49 -13.92
C SER A 70 10.08 5.21 -13.56
N TYR A 71 10.51 3.97 -13.76
CA TYR A 71 11.88 3.53 -13.53
C TYR A 71 12.17 2.31 -14.40
N GLU A 72 13.46 1.98 -14.52
CA GLU A 72 13.92 0.85 -15.31
C GLU A 72 14.73 -0.11 -14.43
N VAL A 73 14.49 -1.40 -14.57
CA VAL A 73 15.25 -2.47 -13.90
C VAL A 73 15.62 -3.52 -14.94
N ALA A 74 16.91 -3.76 -15.12
CA ALA A 74 17.43 -4.77 -16.04
C ALA A 74 16.85 -4.64 -17.48
N GLY A 75 16.72 -3.41 -17.97
CA GLY A 75 16.22 -3.14 -19.31
C GLY A 75 14.69 -3.13 -19.45
N VAL A 76 13.97 -3.36 -18.37
CA VAL A 76 12.50 -3.34 -18.36
C VAL A 76 12.01 -2.07 -17.67
N SER A 77 11.12 -1.33 -18.34
CA SER A 77 10.52 -0.12 -17.80
C SER A 77 9.25 -0.45 -17.02
N TYR A 78 9.11 0.18 -15.87
CA TYR A 78 7.94 0.05 -15.00
C TYR A 78 7.33 1.42 -14.75
N GLU A 79 6.02 1.47 -14.66
CA GLU A 79 5.26 2.66 -14.30
C GLU A 79 4.29 2.28 -13.18
N VAL A 80 4.37 2.99 -12.06
CA VAL A 80 3.64 2.63 -10.84
C VAL A 80 3.00 3.88 -10.25
N GLY A 81 1.79 3.73 -9.75
CA GLY A 81 1.08 4.77 -9.01
C GLY A 81 1.23 4.58 -7.50
N GLN A 82 1.45 5.68 -6.79
CA GLN A 82 1.50 5.70 -5.33
C GLN A 82 0.55 6.74 -4.78
N ASP A 83 -0.37 6.32 -3.91
CA ASP A 83 -1.29 7.21 -3.24
C ASP A 83 -0.55 8.01 -2.17
N VAL A 84 -0.62 9.33 -2.27
CA VAL A 84 0.02 10.26 -1.34
C VAL A 84 -1.01 11.11 -0.59
N THR A 85 -2.28 10.73 -0.64
CA THR A 85 -3.37 11.47 0.02
C THR A 85 -3.13 11.64 1.51
N ALA A 86 -2.55 10.64 2.16
CA ALA A 86 -2.22 10.69 3.60
C ALA A 86 -1.00 11.56 3.92
N LEU A 87 -0.35 12.13 2.91
CA LEU A 87 0.82 13.00 3.03
C LEU A 87 0.49 14.41 2.51
N PRO A 88 -0.17 15.24 3.32
CA PRO A 88 -0.70 16.54 2.84
C PRO A 88 0.37 17.45 2.21
N GLU A 89 1.58 17.45 2.74
CA GLU A 89 2.68 18.25 2.20
C GLU A 89 3.08 17.82 0.80
N VAL A 90 3.11 16.51 0.55
CA VAL A 90 3.39 15.97 -0.78
C VAL A 90 2.20 16.22 -1.71
N ALA A 91 0.99 15.93 -1.25
CA ALA A 91 -0.23 16.13 -2.04
C ALA A 91 -0.38 17.57 -2.49
N SER A 92 -0.04 18.55 -1.64
CA SER A 92 -0.12 19.99 -2.00
C SER A 92 0.90 20.39 -3.06
N ARG A 93 2.03 19.71 -3.14
CA ARG A 93 3.08 19.96 -4.14
C ARG A 93 2.94 19.09 -5.39
N ALA A 94 2.01 18.12 -5.38
CA ALA A 94 1.86 17.13 -6.43
C ALA A 94 1.80 17.71 -7.84
N PRO A 95 1.06 18.81 -8.11
CA PRO A 95 1.00 19.38 -9.47
C PRO A 95 2.35 19.81 -10.04
N LYS A 96 3.34 20.06 -9.19
CA LYS A 96 4.67 20.51 -9.59
C LYS A 96 5.70 19.38 -9.69
N LEU A 97 5.31 18.15 -9.34
CA LEU A 97 6.21 17.02 -9.28
C LEU A 97 6.52 16.34 -10.63
N PRO A 98 5.62 16.33 -11.65
CA PRO A 98 5.94 15.70 -12.93
C PRO A 98 7.25 16.23 -13.52
N GLY A 99 8.11 15.31 -13.97
CA GLY A 99 9.44 15.62 -14.47
C GLY A 99 10.55 15.59 -13.42
N ASN A 100 10.22 15.57 -12.14
CA ASN A 100 11.22 15.51 -11.07
C ASN A 100 11.79 14.10 -10.92
N ASP A 101 13.08 14.03 -10.63
CA ASP A 101 13.73 12.77 -10.28
C ASP A 101 13.30 12.31 -8.89
N VAL A 102 13.24 11.00 -8.71
CA VAL A 102 12.86 10.38 -7.45
C VAL A 102 13.66 9.11 -7.23
N LEU A 103 14.02 8.84 -6.00
CA LEU A 103 14.58 7.55 -5.61
C LEU A 103 13.45 6.55 -5.41
N ILE A 104 13.66 5.34 -5.91
CA ILE A 104 12.69 4.27 -5.86
C ILE A 104 13.34 3.06 -5.20
N LYS A 105 12.62 2.42 -4.30
CA LYS A 105 12.98 1.09 -3.79
C LYS A 105 12.03 0.08 -4.39
N HIS A 106 12.56 -1.03 -4.87
CA HIS A 106 11.77 -2.09 -5.48
C HIS A 106 12.15 -3.47 -4.92
N ASP A 107 11.20 -4.39 -4.99
CA ASP A 107 11.44 -5.79 -4.65
C ASP A 107 12.38 -6.40 -5.69
N ARG A 108 13.36 -7.18 -5.22
CA ARG A 108 14.34 -7.84 -6.09
C ARG A 108 13.71 -8.89 -7.01
N LYS A 109 12.66 -9.56 -6.52
CA LYS A 109 11.96 -10.63 -7.26
C LYS A 109 10.81 -10.12 -8.09
N GLN A 110 10.18 -9.03 -7.66
CA GLN A 110 9.05 -8.40 -8.33
C GLN A 110 9.32 -6.89 -8.46
N PRO A 111 10.08 -6.48 -9.48
CA PRO A 111 10.48 -5.08 -9.61
C PRO A 111 9.32 -4.09 -9.73
N ALA A 112 8.13 -4.56 -10.17
CA ALA A 112 6.94 -3.71 -10.20
C ALA A 112 6.40 -3.38 -8.79
N ASN A 113 6.76 -4.16 -7.77
CA ASN A 113 6.44 -3.87 -6.39
C ASN A 113 7.47 -2.90 -5.82
N SER A 114 7.10 -1.64 -5.74
CA SER A 114 8.03 -0.56 -5.44
C SER A 114 7.37 0.57 -4.66
N ILE A 115 8.21 1.44 -4.13
CA ILE A 115 7.78 2.70 -3.52
C ILE A 115 8.70 3.83 -3.98
N ALA A 116 8.12 5.02 -4.14
CA ALA A 116 8.92 6.23 -4.27
C ALA A 116 9.47 6.59 -2.89
N VAL A 117 10.79 6.67 -2.81
CA VAL A 117 11.48 6.91 -1.54
C VAL A 117 11.86 8.37 -1.41
N CYS A 118 10.92 9.11 -1.02
CA CYS A 118 11.15 10.22 -0.13
C CYS A 118 10.44 9.79 1.14
N GLU A 119 11.05 9.88 2.29
CA GLU A 119 10.43 9.46 3.55
C GLU A 119 9.02 10.03 3.69
N GLU A 120 8.84 11.27 3.26
CA GLU A 120 7.56 11.95 3.23
C GLU A 120 6.56 11.33 2.26
N TRP A 121 7.04 10.75 1.14
CA TRP A 121 6.16 10.20 0.09
C TRP A 121 5.75 8.76 0.37
N SER A 122 6.61 8.02 1.03
CA SER A 122 6.29 6.64 1.39
C SER A 122 5.33 6.53 2.57
N GLY A 123 5.16 7.60 3.32
CA GLY A 123 4.37 7.59 4.54
C GLY A 123 5.01 6.82 5.69
N ILE A 124 6.26 6.41 5.54
CA ILE A 124 6.96 5.58 6.53
C ILE A 124 7.12 6.30 7.85
N ASN A 125 7.40 7.59 7.82
CA ASN A 125 7.57 8.38 9.04
C ASN A 125 6.30 8.46 9.91
N LYS A 126 5.14 8.30 9.30
CA LYS A 126 3.88 8.25 10.07
C LYS A 126 3.68 6.94 10.81
N LEU A 127 4.54 5.97 10.57
CA LEU A 127 4.47 4.65 11.18
C LEU A 127 5.33 4.51 12.42
N SER A 128 6.20 5.46 12.67
CA SER A 128 7.13 5.44 13.80
C SER A 128 6.59 6.19 15.02
N ASP A 129 5.43 6.78 14.91
CA ASP A 129 4.70 7.40 16.02
C ASP A 129 3.75 6.35 16.70
#